data_06ae13cb8e7f24b4e7e1e2b59e82406e
#
_entry.id   06ae13cb8e7f24b4e7e1e2b59e82406e
#
_cell.length_a   1.000
_cell.length_b   1.000
_cell.length_c   1.000
_cell.angle_alpha   90.00
_cell.angle_beta   90.00
_cell.angle_gamma   90.00
#
_symmetry.space_group_name_H-M   'P 1'
#
loop_
_entity.id
_entity.type
_entity.pdbx_description
1 polymer ?
#
loop_
_entity_poly.entity_id
_entity_poly.type
_entity_poly.pdbx_seq_one_letter_code
_entity_poly.pdbx_strand_id
1 'polypeptide(L)'
;MKKNKPPICLIRLPSLTTLKDVGQDATPPIGLAYLASSLNAAGHEVIGIDGVGDAIFQYTSVSNHKTAILHGLTLDQIINRIPESTEIIGISCMFSSQWTFINKIFKQIRKQYPKALIILGGEHANACPEYVLKNTDEIDLCVMGEGEDTINEVIDAYYARKGFTDIDGLAFRNGERFTRTNPRRRIRDINSIPEPNWDIFPIEQYIDNAFTFGTNHGRSMPTLASRGCPYACTFCSSEQMWTRKWIARDPALLLNEMKGYMMKYNITNFDFYDLTAIVDRDWIITFCKLIIKEELN
;
A
#
# COMPACT_ATOMS: atom_id res chain seq x y z
N MET A 1 -13.04 -1.52 31.60
CA MET A 1 -13.02 -0.70 30.39
C MET A 1 -11.78 -1.11 29.59
N LYS A 2 -11.93 -1.70 28.39
CA LYS A 2 -10.79 -1.89 27.48
C LYS A 2 -10.26 -0.50 27.15
N LYS A 3 -9.01 -0.18 27.50
CA LYS A 3 -8.35 1.05 27.02
C LYS A 3 -8.45 1.00 25.49
N ASN A 4 -9.06 2.02 24.86
CA ASN A 4 -8.98 2.15 23.42
C ASN A 4 -7.51 2.16 23.03
N LYS A 5 -7.11 1.25 22.15
CA LYS A 5 -5.77 1.24 21.58
C LYS A 5 -5.60 2.53 20.76
N PRO A 6 -4.42 3.15 20.75
CA PRO A 6 -4.17 4.29 19.87
C PRO A 6 -4.36 3.93 18.39
N PRO A 7 -4.70 4.89 17.52
CA PRO A 7 -4.85 4.65 16.11
C PRO A 7 -3.52 4.21 15.48
N ILE A 8 -3.61 3.30 14.50
CA ILE A 8 -2.50 2.89 13.67
C ILE A 8 -2.36 3.88 12.52
N CYS A 9 -1.17 4.43 12.32
CA CYS A 9 -0.93 5.37 11.23
C CYS A 9 -0.32 4.66 10.03
N LEU A 10 -1.02 4.66 8.90
CA LEU A 10 -0.53 4.15 7.61
C LEU A 10 -0.11 5.32 6.71
N ILE A 11 1.12 5.28 6.22
CA ILE A 11 1.73 6.39 5.47
C ILE A 11 2.16 5.92 4.08
N ARG A 12 1.66 6.58 3.06
CA ARG A 12 2.29 6.66 1.76
C ARG A 12 3.24 7.84 1.73
N LEU A 13 4.47 7.61 1.33
CA LEU A 13 5.44 8.68 1.17
C LEU A 13 5.22 9.47 -0.14
N PRO A 14 5.67 10.73 -0.22
CA PRO A 14 5.58 11.53 -1.43
C PRO A 14 6.42 10.91 -2.55
N SER A 15 6.10 11.23 -3.78
CA SER A 15 6.81 10.69 -4.95
C SER A 15 7.96 11.60 -5.35
N LEU A 16 9.10 11.00 -5.71
CA LEU A 16 10.21 11.70 -6.33
C LEU A 16 10.08 11.64 -7.84
N THR A 17 9.99 12.78 -8.49
CA THR A 17 9.83 12.91 -9.93
C THR A 17 10.87 13.87 -10.52
N THR A 18 10.85 14.10 -11.81
CA THR A 18 11.71 15.07 -12.48
C THR A 18 10.88 16.19 -13.10
N LEU A 19 11.52 17.32 -13.40
CA LEU A 19 10.86 18.45 -14.08
C LEU A 19 10.21 18.08 -15.43
N LYS A 20 10.67 16.99 -16.06
CA LYS A 20 10.12 16.50 -17.33
C LYS A 20 8.88 15.63 -17.14
N ASP A 21 8.72 15.05 -15.96
CA ASP A 21 7.68 14.09 -15.64
C ASP A 21 6.62 14.68 -14.69
N VAL A 22 6.62 16.01 -14.53
CA VAL A 22 5.61 16.70 -13.72
C VAL A 22 4.23 16.47 -14.32
N GLY A 23 3.31 15.97 -13.51
CA GLY A 23 1.93 15.64 -13.91
C GLY A 23 1.73 14.19 -14.34
N GLN A 24 2.76 13.35 -14.27
CA GLN A 24 2.64 11.90 -14.40
C GLN A 24 2.64 11.23 -13.03
N ASP A 25 1.84 10.18 -12.87
CA ASP A 25 2.05 9.11 -11.91
C ASP A 25 1.66 9.34 -10.44
N ALA A 26 0.69 10.18 -10.14
CA ALA A 26 0.01 10.07 -8.87
C ALA A 26 -1.14 9.07 -8.99
N THR A 27 -0.99 7.88 -8.45
CA THR A 27 -2.05 6.87 -8.40
C THR A 27 -2.52 6.65 -6.97
N PRO A 28 -3.80 6.37 -6.72
CA PRO A 28 -4.30 6.11 -5.37
C PRO A 28 -3.58 4.93 -4.68
N PRO A 29 -3.37 4.96 -3.35
CA PRO A 29 -2.61 3.96 -2.61
C PRO A 29 -3.43 2.70 -2.30
N ILE A 30 -3.85 1.95 -3.32
CA ILE A 30 -4.76 0.80 -3.19
C ILE A 30 -4.26 -0.26 -2.18
N GLY A 31 -2.96 -0.52 -2.12
CA GLY A 31 -2.40 -1.47 -1.17
C GLY A 31 -2.58 -1.04 0.29
N LEU A 32 -2.42 0.26 0.59
CA LEU A 32 -2.67 0.79 1.93
C LEU A 32 -4.17 0.82 2.26
N ALA A 33 -5.03 1.04 1.26
CA ALA A 33 -6.47 0.99 1.46
C ALA A 33 -6.96 -0.44 1.82
N TYR A 34 -6.37 -1.49 1.22
CA TYR A 34 -6.60 -2.88 1.62
C TYR A 34 -6.06 -3.20 3.02
N LEU A 35 -4.85 -2.73 3.36
CA LEU A 35 -4.31 -2.91 4.71
C LEU A 35 -5.19 -2.22 5.76
N ALA A 36 -5.67 -1.01 5.46
CA ALA A 36 -6.56 -0.27 6.35
C ALA A 36 -7.87 -1.03 6.60
N SER A 37 -8.49 -1.58 5.56
CA SER A 37 -9.74 -2.35 5.71
C SER A 37 -9.51 -3.64 6.52
N SER A 38 -8.40 -4.34 6.31
CA SER A 38 -8.03 -5.53 7.08
C SER A 38 -7.83 -5.20 8.57
N LEU A 39 -7.15 -4.11 8.88
CA LEU A 39 -6.97 -3.61 10.25
C LEU A 39 -8.29 -3.17 10.90
N ASN A 40 -9.15 -2.47 10.16
CA ASN A 40 -10.47 -2.08 10.65
C ASN A 40 -11.35 -3.30 10.94
N ALA A 41 -11.32 -4.33 10.08
CA ALA A 41 -12.03 -5.59 10.30
C ALA A 41 -11.56 -6.31 11.57
N ALA A 42 -10.27 -6.17 11.93
CA ALA A 42 -9.70 -6.66 13.20
C ALA A 42 -10.00 -5.75 14.41
N GLY A 43 -10.74 -4.65 14.22
CA GLY A 43 -11.17 -3.74 15.28
C GLY A 43 -10.15 -2.67 15.66
N HIS A 44 -9.19 -2.36 14.79
CA HIS A 44 -8.24 -1.26 14.98
C HIS A 44 -8.75 0.01 14.31
N GLU A 45 -8.55 1.15 14.96
CA GLU A 45 -8.69 2.46 14.34
C GLU A 45 -7.46 2.73 13.48
N VAL A 46 -7.67 3.19 12.23
CA VAL A 46 -6.59 3.46 11.28
C VAL A 46 -6.68 4.88 10.76
N ILE A 47 -5.56 5.57 10.71
CA ILE A 47 -5.40 6.89 10.11
C ILE A 47 -4.50 6.74 8.88
N GLY A 48 -4.93 7.26 7.75
CA GLY A 48 -4.16 7.32 6.52
C GLY A 48 -3.50 8.69 6.35
N ILE A 49 -2.24 8.69 5.91
CA ILE A 49 -1.54 9.88 5.42
C ILE A 49 -1.07 9.56 4.01
N ASP A 50 -1.64 10.22 3.04
CA ASP A 50 -1.21 10.08 1.65
C ASP A 50 -0.29 11.21 1.25
N GLY A 51 1.01 10.96 1.29
CA GLY A 51 2.02 11.97 0.96
C GLY A 51 1.87 12.59 -0.42
N VAL A 52 1.14 11.96 -1.34
CA VAL A 52 0.84 12.53 -2.67
C VAL A 52 -0.57 13.11 -2.70
N GLY A 53 -1.60 12.32 -2.36
CA GLY A 53 -2.99 12.71 -2.47
C GLY A 53 -3.38 13.90 -1.58
N ASP A 54 -2.81 13.99 -0.37
CA ASP A 54 -3.07 15.11 0.55
C ASP A 54 -2.49 16.45 0.07
N ALA A 55 -1.66 16.44 -0.97
CA ALA A 55 -1.05 17.62 -1.56
C ALA A 55 -0.77 17.41 -3.06
N ILE A 56 -1.79 17.00 -3.81
CA ILE A 56 -1.68 16.47 -5.17
C ILE A 56 -1.11 17.47 -6.20
N PHE A 57 -1.16 18.76 -5.92
CA PHE A 57 -0.57 19.84 -6.74
C PHE A 57 0.67 20.47 -6.11
N GLN A 58 1.17 19.90 -5.01
CA GLN A 58 2.38 20.44 -4.37
C GLN A 58 3.63 19.82 -4.99
N TYR A 59 4.51 20.67 -5.51
CA TYR A 59 5.81 20.29 -6.06
C TYR A 59 6.90 21.08 -5.36
N THR A 60 7.87 20.40 -4.77
CA THR A 60 8.94 21.03 -3.99
C THR A 60 10.30 20.61 -4.56
N SER A 61 11.19 21.57 -4.82
CA SER A 61 12.55 21.29 -5.28
C SER A 61 13.34 20.52 -4.21
N VAL A 62 14.08 19.52 -4.63
CA VAL A 62 14.94 18.73 -3.73
C VAL A 62 16.30 19.39 -3.65
N SER A 63 16.72 19.77 -2.42
CA SER A 63 18.04 20.35 -2.18
C SER A 63 19.16 19.46 -2.72
N ASN A 64 20.12 20.04 -3.42
CA ASN A 64 21.28 19.38 -4.04
C ASN A 64 20.97 18.49 -5.26
N HIS A 65 19.73 18.53 -5.79
CA HIS A 65 19.36 17.82 -7.02
C HIS A 65 18.70 18.77 -8.01
N LYS A 66 19.41 19.18 -9.07
CA LYS A 66 18.95 20.21 -10.02
C LYS A 66 17.65 19.85 -10.77
N THR A 67 17.35 18.60 -10.92
CA THR A 67 16.21 18.10 -11.72
C THR A 67 15.17 17.32 -10.92
N ALA A 68 15.48 16.95 -9.66
CA ALA A 68 14.57 16.18 -8.83
C ALA A 68 13.56 17.09 -8.12
N ILE A 69 12.31 16.69 -8.17
CA ILE A 69 11.18 17.37 -7.54
C ILE A 69 10.44 16.36 -6.66
N LEU A 70 10.07 16.79 -5.48
CA LEU A 70 9.17 16.06 -4.61
C LEU A 70 7.72 16.43 -4.99
N HIS A 71 6.93 15.44 -5.35
CA HIS A 71 5.49 15.59 -5.60
C HIS A 71 4.73 15.15 -4.36
N GLY A 72 3.94 16.06 -3.81
CA GLY A 72 3.15 15.85 -2.61
C GLY A 72 3.69 16.58 -1.38
N LEU A 73 3.32 16.07 -0.19
CA LEU A 73 3.73 16.62 1.09
C LEU A 73 5.25 16.59 1.29
N THR A 74 5.78 17.59 1.94
CA THR A 74 7.16 17.50 2.46
C THR A 74 7.24 16.51 3.62
N LEU A 75 8.46 16.04 3.93
CA LEU A 75 8.66 15.10 5.04
C LEU A 75 8.18 15.70 6.38
N ASP A 76 8.42 16.97 6.61
CA ASP A 76 7.95 17.68 7.82
C ASP A 76 6.42 17.75 7.87
N GLN A 77 5.77 18.00 6.74
CA GLN A 77 4.30 18.01 6.67
C GLN A 77 3.70 16.63 6.99
N ILE A 78 4.33 15.54 6.57
CA ILE A 78 3.91 14.17 6.90
C ILE A 78 4.03 13.95 8.42
N ILE A 79 5.17 14.26 8.99
CA ILE A 79 5.45 14.04 10.42
C ILE A 79 4.46 14.80 11.30
N ASN A 80 4.13 16.03 10.92
CA ASN A 80 3.17 16.87 11.65
C ASN A 80 1.71 16.37 11.57
N ARG A 81 1.40 15.44 10.66
CA ARG A 81 0.08 14.80 10.56
C ARG A 81 -0.04 13.52 11.37
N ILE A 82 1.07 12.92 11.80
CA ILE A 82 1.03 11.72 12.63
C ILE A 82 0.49 12.11 14.02
N PRO A 83 -0.60 11.48 14.51
CA PRO A 83 -1.12 11.79 15.84
C PRO A 83 -0.10 11.50 16.94
N GLU A 84 -0.04 12.36 17.96
CA GLU A 84 0.91 12.21 19.08
C GLU A 84 0.74 10.88 19.84
N SER A 85 -0.49 10.34 19.87
CA SER A 85 -0.80 9.09 20.54
C SER A 85 -0.40 7.83 19.77
N THR A 86 0.12 7.98 18.54
CA THR A 86 0.43 6.84 17.66
C THR A 86 1.53 5.96 18.25
N GLU A 87 1.25 4.67 18.37
CA GLU A 87 2.19 3.63 18.82
C GLU A 87 2.70 2.74 17.67
N ILE A 88 1.99 2.71 16.53
CA ILE A 88 2.33 1.87 15.37
C ILE A 88 2.25 2.71 14.12
N ILE A 89 3.34 2.75 13.36
CA ILE A 89 3.47 3.51 12.12
C ILE A 89 3.87 2.56 10.99
N GLY A 90 2.95 2.31 10.06
CA GLY A 90 3.20 1.53 8.85
C GLY A 90 3.50 2.45 7.67
N ILE A 91 4.62 2.23 6.99
CA ILE A 91 5.06 3.06 5.87
C ILE A 91 5.21 2.19 4.62
N SER A 92 4.64 2.64 3.51
CA SER A 92 4.77 1.96 2.22
C SER A 92 5.87 2.59 1.37
N CYS A 93 6.81 1.77 0.91
CA CYS A 93 7.82 2.13 -0.07
C CYS A 93 7.73 1.20 -1.28
N MET A 94 7.22 1.71 -2.41
CA MET A 94 7.05 0.93 -3.64
C MET A 94 8.31 0.92 -4.50
N PHE A 95 9.01 2.06 -4.62
CA PHE A 95 10.09 2.22 -5.60
C PHE A 95 11.45 2.36 -4.93
N SER A 96 12.36 1.44 -5.22
CA SER A 96 13.75 1.48 -4.72
C SER A 96 14.53 2.71 -5.15
N SER A 97 14.20 3.27 -6.32
CA SER A 97 14.80 4.51 -6.83
C SER A 97 14.58 5.73 -5.93
N GLN A 98 13.50 5.73 -5.15
CA GLN A 98 13.16 6.82 -4.24
C GLN A 98 13.82 6.67 -2.85
N TRP A 99 14.33 5.49 -2.53
CA TRP A 99 14.81 5.13 -1.20
C TRP A 99 15.85 6.09 -0.62
N THR A 100 16.83 6.46 -1.42
CA THR A 100 17.92 7.35 -0.98
C THR A 100 17.45 8.73 -0.53
N PHE A 101 16.28 9.15 -1.01
CA PHE A 101 15.66 10.40 -0.61
C PHE A 101 14.73 10.22 0.59
N ILE A 102 13.84 9.23 0.53
CA ILE A 102 12.77 9.05 1.52
C ILE A 102 13.27 8.45 2.84
N ASN A 103 14.39 7.73 2.86
CA ASN A 103 14.90 7.11 4.09
C ASN A 103 15.22 8.11 5.21
N LYS A 104 15.40 9.39 4.87
CA LYS A 104 15.65 10.46 5.85
C LYS A 104 14.49 10.70 6.80
N ILE A 105 13.27 10.37 6.38
CA ILE A 105 12.06 10.55 7.22
C ILE A 105 12.11 9.68 8.47
N PHE A 106 12.69 8.48 8.38
CA PHE A 106 12.70 7.53 9.50
C PHE A 106 13.42 8.09 10.73
N LYS A 107 14.53 8.83 10.53
CA LYS A 107 15.24 9.51 11.63
C LYS A 107 14.38 10.55 12.32
N GLN A 108 13.61 11.31 11.54
CA GLN A 108 12.72 12.34 12.08
C GLN A 108 11.54 11.70 12.81
N ILE A 109 10.91 10.66 12.22
CA ILE A 109 9.82 9.91 12.86
C ILE A 109 10.33 9.29 14.19
N ARG A 110 11.45 8.60 14.19
CA ARG A 110 12.00 7.97 15.41
C ARG A 110 12.31 9.00 16.50
N LYS A 111 12.81 10.18 16.11
CA LYS A 111 13.06 11.28 17.07
C LYS A 111 11.77 11.75 17.76
N GLN A 112 10.67 11.86 17.00
CA GLN A 112 9.38 12.35 17.53
C GLN A 112 8.58 11.22 18.21
N TYR A 113 8.69 9.99 17.70
CA TYR A 113 7.99 8.80 18.19
C TYR A 113 9.01 7.72 18.64
N PRO A 114 9.77 7.96 19.72
CA PRO A 114 10.90 7.10 20.08
C PRO A 114 10.52 5.68 20.47
N LYS A 115 9.26 5.44 20.83
CA LYS A 115 8.73 4.14 21.28
C LYS A 115 7.79 3.49 20.26
N ALA A 116 7.45 4.17 19.16
CA ALA A 116 6.55 3.62 18.16
C ALA A 116 7.18 2.43 17.44
N LEU A 117 6.37 1.42 17.12
CA LEU A 117 6.73 0.35 16.21
C LEU A 117 6.68 0.89 14.78
N ILE A 118 7.82 0.98 14.12
CA ILE A 118 7.94 1.48 12.74
C ILE A 118 8.09 0.30 11.80
N ILE A 119 7.09 0.13 10.93
CA ILE A 119 6.95 -0.99 10.00
C ILE A 119 7.15 -0.47 8.58
N LEU A 120 8.03 -1.07 7.81
CA LEU A 120 8.18 -0.81 6.39
C LEU A 120 7.55 -1.94 5.57
N GLY A 121 6.70 -1.58 4.59
CA GLY A 121 6.14 -2.50 3.62
C GLY A 121 6.33 -2.00 2.18
N GLY A 122 5.78 -2.73 1.21
CA GLY A 122 5.85 -2.45 -0.21
C GLY A 122 7.02 -3.14 -0.92
N GLU A 123 7.12 -2.94 -2.23
CA GLU A 123 8.07 -3.68 -3.08
C GLU A 123 9.53 -3.49 -2.67
N HIS A 124 9.92 -2.30 -2.22
CA HIS A 124 11.30 -2.07 -1.78
C HIS A 124 11.65 -2.88 -0.53
N ALA A 125 10.76 -2.90 0.46
CA ALA A 125 10.95 -3.71 1.67
C ALA A 125 11.01 -5.21 1.36
N ASN A 126 10.19 -5.67 0.40
CA ASN A 126 10.16 -7.05 -0.05
C ASN A 126 11.44 -7.45 -0.80
N ALA A 127 11.94 -6.57 -1.68
CA ALA A 127 13.10 -6.86 -2.54
C ALA A 127 14.43 -6.85 -1.78
N CYS A 128 14.61 -5.92 -0.81
CA CYS A 128 15.91 -5.74 -0.15
C CYS A 128 15.79 -5.44 1.36
N PRO A 129 15.09 -6.30 2.14
CA PRO A 129 14.86 -6.06 3.56
C PRO A 129 16.15 -6.00 4.38
N GLU A 130 17.16 -6.79 4.01
CA GLU A 130 18.46 -6.80 4.69
C GLU A 130 19.20 -5.48 4.50
N TYR A 131 19.20 -4.94 3.28
CA TYR A 131 19.79 -3.64 3.00
C TYR A 131 19.11 -2.53 3.79
N VAL A 132 17.78 -2.52 3.81
CA VAL A 132 16.96 -1.57 4.57
C VAL A 132 17.34 -1.60 6.04
N LEU A 133 17.28 -2.77 6.67
CA LEU A 133 17.51 -2.93 8.11
C LEU A 133 18.97 -2.72 8.53
N LYS A 134 19.95 -2.96 7.64
CA LYS A 134 21.36 -2.66 7.93
C LYS A 134 21.70 -1.17 7.84
N ASN A 135 20.93 -0.39 7.07
CA ASN A 135 21.27 1.00 6.79
C ASN A 135 20.27 2.01 7.42
N THR A 136 19.23 1.52 8.13
CA THR A 136 18.20 2.38 8.73
C THR A 136 17.76 1.77 10.07
N ASP A 137 18.45 2.18 11.14
CA ASP A 137 18.21 1.66 12.49
C ASP A 137 16.84 2.02 13.05
N GLU A 138 16.23 3.04 12.50
CA GLU A 138 14.93 3.56 12.92
C GLU A 138 13.75 2.65 12.54
N ILE A 139 13.93 1.73 11.59
CA ILE A 139 12.91 0.77 11.17
C ILE A 139 13.03 -0.48 12.04
N ASP A 140 11.93 -0.89 12.68
CA ASP A 140 11.92 -2.07 13.55
C ASP A 140 11.78 -3.35 12.73
N LEU A 141 10.90 -3.37 11.72
CA LEU A 141 10.68 -4.53 10.88
C LEU A 141 10.21 -4.19 9.46
N CYS A 142 10.47 -5.11 8.53
CA CYS A 142 9.95 -5.11 7.18
C CYS A 142 8.90 -6.22 7.03
N VAL A 143 7.78 -5.89 6.38
CA VAL A 143 6.75 -6.86 5.97
C VAL A 143 6.98 -7.24 4.52
N MET A 144 7.05 -8.54 4.26
CA MET A 144 7.29 -9.13 2.95
C MET A 144 6.10 -9.97 2.47
N GLY A 145 5.78 -9.92 1.18
CA GLY A 145 4.61 -10.59 0.61
C GLY A 145 3.31 -9.84 0.88
N GLU A 146 2.19 -10.56 0.94
CA GLU A 146 0.88 -10.01 1.26
C GLU A 146 0.81 -9.55 2.71
N GLY A 147 0.41 -8.30 2.92
CA GLY A 147 0.52 -7.64 4.22
C GLY A 147 -0.69 -7.79 5.13
N GLU A 148 -1.86 -8.15 4.60
CA GLU A 148 -3.13 -8.08 5.31
C GLU A 148 -3.18 -8.95 6.58
N ASP A 149 -2.76 -10.23 6.46
CA ASP A 149 -2.67 -11.12 7.63
C ASP A 149 -1.46 -10.78 8.49
N THR A 150 -0.31 -10.52 7.83
CA THR A 150 0.95 -10.27 8.52
C THR A 150 0.86 -9.06 9.45
N ILE A 151 0.24 -7.96 9.00
CA ILE A 151 0.14 -6.75 9.82
C ILE A 151 -0.72 -6.98 11.07
N ASN A 152 -1.81 -7.73 10.95
CA ASN A 152 -2.66 -8.07 12.10
C ASN A 152 -1.90 -8.93 13.12
N GLU A 153 -1.16 -9.97 12.67
CA GLU A 153 -0.34 -10.80 13.56
C GLU A 153 0.76 -10.01 14.26
N VAL A 154 1.41 -9.07 13.54
CA VAL A 154 2.42 -8.16 14.13
C VAL A 154 1.82 -7.28 15.21
N ILE A 155 0.65 -6.69 14.97
CA ILE A 155 -0.02 -5.81 15.93
C ILE A 155 -0.47 -6.60 17.16
N ASP A 156 -1.00 -7.81 16.99
CA ASP A 156 -1.39 -8.67 18.08
C ASP A 156 -0.18 -9.08 18.93
N ALA A 157 0.94 -9.44 18.29
CA ALA A 157 2.19 -9.76 18.99
C ALA A 157 2.74 -8.54 19.75
N TYR A 158 2.72 -7.35 19.14
CA TYR A 158 3.15 -6.11 19.77
C TYR A 158 2.38 -5.80 21.07
N TYR A 159 1.05 -5.81 21.01
CA TYR A 159 0.22 -5.55 22.19
C TYR A 159 0.28 -6.68 23.22
N ALA A 160 0.51 -7.91 22.79
CA ALA A 160 0.75 -9.05 23.67
C ALA A 160 2.18 -9.08 24.24
N ARG A 161 3.07 -8.17 23.82
CA ARG A 161 4.50 -8.13 24.18
C ARG A 161 5.23 -9.42 23.85
N LYS A 162 4.87 -10.05 22.73
CA LYS A 162 5.52 -11.25 22.18
C LYS A 162 6.57 -10.87 21.15
N GLY A 163 7.50 -11.77 20.87
CA GLY A 163 8.44 -11.64 19.75
C GLY A 163 7.77 -11.86 18.41
N PHE A 164 8.50 -11.55 17.32
CA PHE A 164 8.01 -11.65 15.94
C PHE A 164 8.54 -12.88 15.19
N THR A 165 9.32 -13.73 15.84
CA THR A 165 10.01 -14.88 15.21
C THR A 165 9.08 -15.91 14.59
N ASP A 166 7.88 -16.07 15.15
CA ASP A 166 6.90 -17.06 14.73
C ASP A 166 5.88 -16.53 13.70
N ILE A 167 6.06 -15.27 13.26
CA ILE A 167 5.22 -14.64 12.25
C ILE A 167 5.89 -14.75 10.89
N ASP A 168 5.24 -15.39 9.93
CA ASP A 168 5.74 -15.52 8.57
C ASP A 168 5.73 -14.17 7.83
N GLY A 169 6.67 -13.98 6.89
CA GLY A 169 6.72 -12.81 6.02
C GLY A 169 7.35 -11.57 6.66
N LEU A 170 8.23 -11.75 7.65
CA LEU A 170 8.94 -10.66 8.31
C LEU A 170 10.45 -10.70 8.12
N ALA A 171 11.04 -9.51 8.16
CA ALA A 171 12.45 -9.33 8.43
C ALA A 171 12.63 -8.25 9.49
N PHE A 172 13.56 -8.47 10.44
CA PHE A 172 13.85 -7.54 11.54
C PHE A 172 15.24 -7.80 12.13
N ARG A 173 15.68 -6.89 13.00
CA ARG A 173 16.89 -7.10 13.81
C ARG A 173 16.53 -7.80 15.11
N ASN A 174 17.25 -8.88 15.41
CA ASN A 174 17.23 -9.55 16.71
C ASN A 174 18.60 -9.32 17.37
N GLY A 175 18.71 -8.27 18.18
CA GLY A 175 20.00 -7.72 18.56
C GLY A 175 20.73 -7.16 17.34
N GLU A 176 22.00 -7.53 17.16
CA GLU A 176 22.80 -7.16 15.98
C GLU A 176 22.56 -8.07 14.77
N ARG A 177 21.80 -9.14 14.93
CA ARG A 177 21.59 -10.15 13.89
C ARG A 177 20.38 -9.81 13.03
N PHE A 178 20.58 -9.77 11.70
CA PHE A 178 19.47 -9.80 10.74
C PHE A 178 18.74 -11.13 10.83
N THR A 179 17.42 -11.08 10.95
CA THR A 179 16.53 -12.24 11.00
C THR A 179 15.47 -12.09 9.92
N ARG A 180 15.26 -13.17 9.17
CA ARG A 180 14.17 -13.31 8.20
C ARG A 180 13.37 -14.54 8.59
N THR A 181 12.05 -14.38 8.74
CA THR A 181 11.14 -15.48 9.01
C THR A 181 10.79 -16.26 7.74
N ASN A 182 10.00 -17.30 7.86
CA ASN A 182 9.53 -18.04 6.68
C ASN A 182 8.77 -17.13 5.74
N PRO A 183 8.78 -17.39 4.42
CA PRO A 183 7.93 -16.67 3.48
C PRO A 183 6.44 -16.84 3.84
N ARG A 184 5.69 -15.74 3.79
CA ARG A 184 4.23 -15.77 3.98
C ARG A 184 3.58 -16.59 2.86
N ARG A 185 2.69 -17.50 3.23
CA ARG A 185 1.85 -18.19 2.25
C ARG A 185 0.87 -17.20 1.63
N ARG A 186 0.69 -17.32 0.30
CA ARG A 186 -0.29 -16.50 -0.41
C ARG A 186 -1.70 -16.73 0.13
N ILE A 187 -2.46 -15.65 0.27
CA ILE A 187 -3.90 -15.70 0.57
C ILE A 187 -4.59 -16.45 -0.58
N ARG A 188 -5.23 -17.57 -0.28
CA ARG A 188 -5.86 -18.41 -1.30
C ARG A 188 -7.22 -17.92 -1.73
N ASP A 189 -7.99 -17.44 -0.77
CA ASP A 189 -9.29 -16.83 -1.00
C ASP A 189 -9.17 -15.31 -0.83
N ILE A 190 -8.86 -14.63 -1.93
CA ILE A 190 -8.76 -13.17 -1.94
C ILE A 190 -10.11 -12.47 -1.82
N ASN A 191 -11.24 -13.22 -1.90
CA ASN A 191 -12.58 -12.70 -1.63
C ASN A 191 -12.82 -12.49 -0.13
N SER A 192 -12.03 -13.14 0.73
CA SER A 192 -12.08 -12.93 2.18
C SER A 192 -11.46 -11.62 2.63
N ILE A 193 -10.67 -10.97 1.77
CA ILE A 193 -10.07 -9.66 2.05
C ILE A 193 -11.17 -8.59 1.93
N PRO A 194 -11.39 -7.78 2.96
CA PRO A 194 -12.38 -6.70 2.89
C PRO A 194 -12.08 -5.71 1.75
N GLU A 195 -13.12 -5.07 1.22
CA GLU A 195 -12.99 -4.02 0.22
C GLU A 195 -12.06 -2.89 0.71
N PRO A 196 -11.30 -2.21 -0.18
CA PRO A 196 -10.37 -1.16 0.20
C PRO A 196 -11.07 -0.04 0.98
N ASN A 197 -10.53 0.35 2.12
CA ASN A 197 -11.02 1.50 2.86
C ASN A 197 -10.43 2.80 2.28
N TRP A 198 -11.18 3.41 1.35
CA TRP A 198 -10.82 4.67 0.74
C TRP A 198 -11.13 5.89 1.61
N ASP A 199 -11.97 5.75 2.65
CA ASP A 199 -12.43 6.88 3.46
C ASP A 199 -11.31 7.54 4.28
N ILE A 200 -10.20 6.84 4.49
CA ILE A 200 -9.03 7.39 5.19
C ILE A 200 -7.99 8.03 4.25
N PHE A 201 -8.22 7.99 2.94
CA PHE A 201 -7.34 8.56 1.92
C PHE A 201 -8.11 9.55 1.04
N PRO A 202 -7.47 10.58 0.50
CA PRO A 202 -8.14 11.60 -0.30
C PRO A 202 -8.43 11.10 -1.73
N ILE A 203 -9.19 9.99 -1.87
CA ILE A 203 -9.46 9.33 -3.16
C ILE A 203 -10.12 10.28 -4.17
N GLU A 204 -11.01 11.17 -3.71
CA GLU A 204 -11.67 12.13 -4.61
C GLU A 204 -10.70 13.12 -5.24
N GLN A 205 -9.59 13.47 -4.57
CA GLN A 205 -8.56 14.31 -5.17
C GLN A 205 -7.95 13.65 -6.42
N TYR A 206 -7.79 12.33 -6.40
CA TYR A 206 -7.31 11.59 -7.57
C TYR A 206 -8.36 11.52 -8.67
N ILE A 207 -9.60 11.22 -8.32
CA ILE A 207 -10.72 11.07 -9.25
C ILE A 207 -11.02 12.39 -9.94
N ASP A 208 -11.19 13.49 -9.18
CA ASP A 208 -11.57 14.80 -9.68
C ASP A 208 -10.50 15.44 -10.58
N ASN A 209 -9.24 15.11 -10.33
CA ASN A 209 -8.11 15.67 -11.06
C ASN A 209 -7.52 14.69 -12.08
N ALA A 210 -8.19 13.57 -12.30
CA ALA A 210 -7.82 12.58 -13.32
C ALA A 210 -6.41 11.97 -13.15
N PHE A 211 -5.97 11.83 -11.90
CA PHE A 211 -4.74 11.12 -11.57
C PHE A 211 -5.01 9.62 -11.53
N THR A 212 -4.91 8.99 -12.68
CA THR A 212 -5.14 7.56 -12.88
C THR A 212 -3.96 6.92 -13.60
N PHE A 213 -3.91 5.60 -13.60
CA PHE A 213 -2.94 4.85 -14.39
C PHE A 213 -3.45 4.71 -15.84
N GLY A 214 -2.72 5.28 -16.80
CA GLY A 214 -3.08 5.16 -18.21
C GLY A 214 -3.88 6.34 -18.76
N THR A 215 -4.74 6.08 -19.75
CA THR A 215 -5.52 7.11 -20.43
C THR A 215 -6.76 7.46 -19.63
N ASN A 216 -6.96 8.75 -19.38
CA ASN A 216 -8.17 9.21 -18.70
C ASN A 216 -9.39 9.09 -19.64
N HIS A 217 -10.38 8.32 -19.19
CA HIS A 217 -11.67 8.13 -19.86
C HIS A 217 -12.86 8.62 -19.02
N GLY A 218 -12.61 9.39 -17.96
CA GLY A 218 -13.64 9.90 -17.07
C GLY A 218 -13.24 9.81 -15.60
N ARG A 219 -14.24 9.72 -14.72
CA ARG A 219 -14.02 9.51 -13.28
C ARG A 219 -13.60 8.07 -13.05
N SER A 220 -12.29 7.87 -12.92
CA SER A 220 -11.68 6.54 -12.83
C SER A 220 -11.43 6.10 -11.40
N MET A 221 -11.70 4.82 -11.11
CA MET A 221 -11.44 4.18 -9.81
C MET A 221 -10.50 3.00 -9.98
N PRO A 222 -9.42 2.91 -9.19
CA PRO A 222 -8.58 1.72 -9.21
C PRO A 222 -9.30 0.53 -8.59
N THR A 223 -9.15 -0.62 -9.23
CA THR A 223 -9.69 -1.89 -8.74
C THR A 223 -8.71 -3.02 -8.98
N LEU A 224 -8.85 -4.12 -8.23
CA LEU A 224 -8.08 -5.35 -8.41
C LEU A 224 -9.03 -6.51 -8.63
N ALA A 225 -8.97 -7.12 -9.80
CA ALA A 225 -9.70 -8.35 -10.12
C ALA A 225 -8.92 -9.59 -9.70
N SER A 226 -7.60 -9.49 -9.61
CA SER A 226 -6.73 -10.61 -9.30
C SER A 226 -5.45 -10.16 -8.60
N ARG A 227 -4.72 -11.13 -8.06
CA ARG A 227 -3.38 -10.94 -7.49
C ARG A 227 -2.41 -11.95 -8.04
N GLY A 228 -1.21 -11.49 -8.37
CA GLY A 228 -0.12 -12.31 -8.90
C GLY A 228 -0.09 -12.38 -10.41
N CYS A 229 0.96 -13.04 -10.92
CA CYS A 229 1.22 -13.15 -12.36
C CYS A 229 1.85 -14.51 -12.65
N PRO A 230 1.37 -15.28 -13.65
CA PRO A 230 1.90 -16.63 -13.93
C PRO A 230 3.23 -16.61 -14.68
N TYR A 231 3.65 -15.46 -15.18
CA TYR A 231 4.85 -15.32 -16.01
C TYR A 231 6.11 -15.18 -15.15
N ALA A 232 7.27 -15.50 -15.72
CA ALA A 232 8.59 -15.45 -15.10
C ALA A 232 9.51 -14.50 -15.88
N CYS A 233 9.10 -13.25 -16.04
CA CYS A 233 9.90 -12.24 -16.71
C CYS A 233 11.17 -11.94 -15.89
N THR A 234 12.34 -12.04 -16.51
CA THR A 234 13.64 -11.97 -15.83
C THR A 234 13.92 -10.62 -15.16
N PHE A 235 13.25 -9.56 -15.57
CA PHE A 235 13.39 -8.21 -15.03
C PHE A 235 12.33 -7.87 -13.95
N CYS A 236 11.37 -8.75 -13.69
CA CYS A 236 10.20 -8.44 -12.89
C CYS A 236 10.37 -8.89 -11.43
N SER A 237 10.06 -8.01 -10.48
CA SER A 237 10.07 -8.30 -9.04
C SER A 237 8.86 -9.12 -8.56
N SER A 238 7.82 -9.22 -9.38
CA SER A 238 6.52 -9.81 -8.97
C SER A 238 6.62 -11.23 -8.42
N GLU A 239 7.56 -12.05 -8.91
CA GLU A 239 7.75 -13.42 -8.42
C GLU A 239 8.16 -13.46 -6.94
N GLN A 240 8.93 -12.47 -6.48
CA GLN A 240 9.38 -12.39 -5.09
C GLN A 240 8.25 -12.00 -4.13
N MET A 241 7.35 -11.13 -4.56
CA MET A 241 6.22 -10.66 -3.75
C MET A 241 4.99 -11.57 -3.89
N TRP A 242 4.63 -11.91 -5.14
CA TRP A 242 3.35 -12.53 -5.47
C TRP A 242 3.47 -14.00 -5.85
N THR A 243 4.67 -14.55 -5.95
CA THR A 243 4.94 -15.86 -6.57
C THR A 243 4.41 -15.93 -8.01
N ARG A 244 4.48 -17.10 -8.66
CA ARG A 244 3.94 -17.32 -10.01
C ARG A 244 2.49 -17.79 -10.01
N LYS A 245 1.76 -17.49 -8.93
CA LYS A 245 0.38 -17.93 -8.77
C LYS A 245 -0.58 -16.79 -8.97
N TRP A 246 -1.35 -16.86 -10.03
CA TRP A 246 -2.46 -15.96 -10.28
C TRP A 246 -3.70 -16.42 -9.51
N ILE A 247 -4.35 -15.52 -8.79
CA ILE A 247 -5.54 -15.80 -7.99
C ILE A 247 -6.55 -14.69 -8.29
N ALA A 248 -7.72 -15.06 -8.81
CA ALA A 248 -8.79 -14.10 -9.14
C ALA A 248 -9.84 -14.00 -8.03
N ARG A 249 -10.48 -12.86 -7.97
CA ARG A 249 -11.69 -12.62 -7.19
C ARG A 249 -12.90 -13.26 -7.90
N ASP A 250 -13.95 -13.50 -7.14
CA ASP A 250 -15.25 -13.84 -7.71
C ASP A 250 -15.76 -12.66 -8.56
N PRO A 251 -16.14 -12.90 -9.84
CA PRO A 251 -16.60 -11.83 -10.73
C PRO A 251 -17.83 -11.08 -10.22
N ALA A 252 -18.74 -11.75 -9.49
CA ALA A 252 -19.94 -11.09 -8.98
C ALA A 252 -19.61 -10.19 -7.78
N LEU A 253 -18.69 -10.60 -6.90
CA LEU A 253 -18.22 -9.76 -5.80
C LEU A 253 -17.48 -8.52 -6.32
N LEU A 254 -16.62 -8.70 -7.33
CA LEU A 254 -15.94 -7.58 -7.98
C LEU A 254 -16.95 -6.58 -8.58
N LEU A 255 -17.96 -7.08 -9.29
CA LEU A 255 -18.98 -6.23 -9.90
C LEU A 255 -19.80 -5.48 -8.84
N ASN A 256 -20.11 -6.11 -7.71
CA ASN A 256 -20.80 -5.44 -6.60
C ASN A 256 -19.97 -4.30 -6.02
N GLU A 257 -18.67 -4.50 -5.81
CA GLU A 257 -17.75 -3.44 -5.36
C GLU A 257 -17.73 -2.29 -6.38
N MET A 258 -17.59 -2.58 -7.67
CA MET A 258 -17.63 -1.58 -8.75
C MET A 258 -18.93 -0.77 -8.72
N LYS A 259 -20.10 -1.42 -8.58
CA LYS A 259 -21.39 -0.73 -8.44
C LYS A 259 -21.45 0.16 -7.21
N GLY A 260 -20.86 -0.27 -6.10
CA GLY A 260 -20.70 0.54 -4.89
C GLY A 260 -19.92 1.83 -5.16
N TYR A 261 -18.81 1.74 -5.89
CA TYR A 261 -18.00 2.92 -6.27
C TYR A 261 -18.73 3.83 -7.27
N MET A 262 -19.45 3.26 -8.24
CA MET A 262 -20.30 4.05 -9.15
C MET A 262 -21.31 4.91 -8.39
N MET A 263 -21.94 4.34 -7.38
CA MET A 263 -22.94 5.07 -6.56
C MET A 263 -22.27 6.07 -5.60
N LYS A 264 -21.19 5.68 -4.92
CA LYS A 264 -20.56 6.50 -3.88
C LYS A 264 -19.77 7.67 -4.45
N TYR A 265 -19.02 7.45 -5.53
CA TYR A 265 -18.05 8.40 -6.07
C TYR A 265 -18.40 8.87 -7.51
N ASN A 266 -19.57 8.52 -8.05
CA ASN A 266 -19.96 8.81 -9.43
C ASN A 266 -18.94 8.33 -10.45
N ILE A 267 -18.43 7.11 -10.28
CA ILE A 267 -17.40 6.52 -11.13
C ILE A 267 -17.98 6.13 -12.48
N THR A 268 -17.27 6.46 -13.54
CA THR A 268 -17.63 6.14 -14.93
C THR A 268 -16.61 5.23 -15.61
N ASN A 269 -15.46 5.00 -14.98
CA ASN A 269 -14.40 4.18 -15.52
C ASN A 269 -13.66 3.43 -14.42
N PHE A 270 -13.13 2.24 -14.72
CA PHE A 270 -12.36 1.42 -13.78
C PHE A 270 -11.00 1.08 -14.37
N ASP A 271 -9.95 1.34 -13.60
CA ASP A 271 -8.59 0.99 -13.93
C ASP A 271 -8.19 -0.27 -13.16
N PHE A 272 -7.93 -1.35 -13.89
CA PHE A 272 -7.46 -2.60 -13.29
C PHE A 272 -5.97 -2.48 -12.96
N TYR A 273 -5.64 -2.41 -11.66
CA TYR A 273 -4.26 -2.33 -11.16
C TYR A 273 -3.62 -3.70 -10.99
N ASP A 274 -4.19 -4.69 -11.65
CA ASP A 274 -3.68 -6.05 -11.71
C ASP A 274 -2.34 -6.12 -12.43
N LEU A 275 -1.42 -6.95 -11.96
CA LEU A 275 -0.18 -7.26 -12.69
C LEU A 275 -0.48 -7.89 -14.06
N THR A 276 -1.56 -8.69 -14.12
CA THR A 276 -2.09 -9.30 -15.34
C THR A 276 -3.57 -9.62 -15.09
N ALA A 277 -4.46 -8.75 -15.52
CA ALA A 277 -5.89 -8.87 -15.24
C ALA A 277 -6.55 -10.08 -15.93
N ILE A 278 -6.17 -10.36 -17.17
CA ILE A 278 -6.81 -11.37 -18.01
C ILE A 278 -5.86 -12.55 -18.21
N VAL A 279 -5.96 -13.56 -17.34
CA VAL A 279 -5.23 -14.83 -17.43
C VAL A 279 -6.18 -15.99 -17.73
N ASP A 280 -7.32 -16.03 -17.06
CA ASP A 280 -8.33 -17.07 -17.20
C ASP A 280 -9.46 -16.62 -18.14
N ARG A 281 -9.66 -17.41 -19.21
CA ARG A 281 -10.66 -17.11 -20.25
C ARG A 281 -12.09 -17.22 -19.71
N ASP A 282 -12.36 -18.20 -18.88
CA ASP A 282 -13.72 -18.44 -18.39
C ASP A 282 -14.10 -17.39 -17.35
N TRP A 283 -13.13 -16.95 -16.55
CA TRP A 283 -13.30 -15.87 -15.61
C TRP A 283 -13.72 -14.56 -16.33
N ILE A 284 -12.97 -14.15 -17.36
CA ILE A 284 -13.27 -12.88 -18.06
C ILE A 284 -14.60 -12.95 -18.83
N ILE A 285 -14.92 -14.09 -19.44
CA ILE A 285 -16.22 -14.27 -20.11
C ILE A 285 -17.36 -14.18 -19.09
N THR A 286 -17.21 -14.77 -17.91
CA THR A 286 -18.20 -14.69 -16.83
C THR A 286 -18.37 -13.26 -16.38
N PHE A 287 -17.30 -12.54 -16.13
CA PHE A 287 -17.32 -11.13 -15.73
C PHE A 287 -18.02 -10.26 -16.79
N CYS A 288 -17.67 -10.39 -18.07
CA CYS A 288 -18.32 -9.66 -19.16
C CYS A 288 -19.82 -9.96 -19.26
N LYS A 289 -20.23 -11.23 -19.10
CA LYS A 289 -21.65 -11.61 -19.10
C LYS A 289 -22.42 -10.95 -17.93
N LEU A 290 -21.78 -10.82 -16.78
CA LEU A 290 -22.40 -10.14 -15.61
C LEU A 290 -22.56 -8.65 -15.90
N ILE A 291 -21.55 -7.97 -16.46
CA ILE A 291 -21.64 -6.55 -16.84
C ILE A 291 -22.80 -6.33 -17.85
N ILE A 292 -22.87 -7.15 -18.88
CA ILE A 292 -23.94 -7.06 -19.90
C ILE A 292 -25.32 -7.29 -19.27
N LYS A 293 -25.44 -8.29 -18.41
CA LYS A 293 -26.72 -8.61 -17.72
C LYS A 293 -27.21 -7.47 -16.82
N GLU A 294 -26.29 -6.74 -16.20
CA GLU A 294 -26.59 -5.60 -15.33
C GLU A 294 -26.68 -4.28 -16.10
N GLU A 295 -26.60 -4.33 -17.43
CA GLU A 295 -26.70 -3.17 -18.35
C GLU A 295 -25.69 -2.03 -18.00
N LEU A 296 -24.52 -2.39 -17.48
CA LEU A 296 -23.46 -1.44 -17.20
C LEU A 296 -22.67 -1.14 -18.47
N ASN A 297 -22.59 0.16 -18.83
CA ASN A 297 -21.90 0.66 -20.02
C ASN A 297 -20.55 1.29 -19.67
#